data_3d8c274b7e664f317a95f0b4b7c7546e
#
_entry.id   3d8c274b7e664f317a95f0b4b7c7546e
#
_cell.length_a   1.000
_cell.length_b   1.000
_cell.length_c   1.000
_cell.angle_alpha   90.00
_cell.angle_beta   90.00
_cell.angle_gamma   90.00
#
_symmetry.space_group_name_H-M   'P 1'
#
loop_
_entity.id
_entity.type
_entity.pdbx_description
1 polymer ?
#
loop_
_entity_poly.entity_id
_entity_poly.type
_entity_poly.pdbx_seq_one_letter_code
_entity_poly.pdbx_strand_id
1 'polypeptide(L)'
;MGFVKVVKSKAYFRRYQVKFRRRREGKTDYFARKRLVIQDKNKYNTPKYRLIVRITNRDIISQLLNKFGLDTIYEGQVEITGDEYNVESVDGHPSAFTCYLDAGLARTTTGNKVFAVMKGAVDGGLAIPHSIKRFPGYDSESKEFNAEVHRRYIYGLNIADYMAQLNEDDEDAFKKQFSRYIKNGVASDSVEKMYKAAHTAIRASPVHVKKPKRDVKIKRWNRAKLSLAQRKDRVAQKKASFLRAQKAEED
;
A
#
# COMPACT_ATOMS: atom_id res chain seq x y z
N MET A 1 -28.45 -8.54 -45.61
CA MET A 1 -28.12 -9.05 -44.26
C MET A 1 -29.11 -8.49 -43.24
N GLY A 2 -29.78 -9.35 -42.47
CA GLY A 2 -30.68 -8.95 -41.42
C GLY A 2 -29.92 -8.35 -40.24
N PHE A 3 -30.56 -7.43 -39.50
CA PHE A 3 -30.00 -6.91 -38.25
C PHE A 3 -29.80 -8.04 -37.23
N VAL A 4 -28.60 -8.15 -36.65
CA VAL A 4 -28.34 -9.11 -35.58
C VAL A 4 -29.17 -8.68 -34.36
N LYS A 5 -29.97 -9.60 -33.83
CA LYS A 5 -30.77 -9.37 -32.63
C LYS A 5 -29.87 -9.03 -31.45
N VAL A 6 -30.10 -7.90 -30.80
CA VAL A 6 -29.39 -7.51 -29.60
C VAL A 6 -29.77 -8.46 -28.44
N VAL A 7 -28.89 -9.38 -28.08
CA VAL A 7 -29.12 -10.36 -27.01
C VAL A 7 -29.22 -9.70 -25.64
N LYS A 8 -28.55 -8.56 -25.43
CA LYS A 8 -28.54 -7.78 -24.17
C LYS A 8 -29.75 -6.84 -24.10
N SER A 9 -30.90 -7.39 -23.73
CA SER A 9 -32.14 -6.63 -23.54
C SER A 9 -32.17 -5.91 -22.17
N LYS A 10 -33.18 -5.04 -21.96
CA LYS A 10 -33.44 -4.38 -20.67
C LYS A 10 -33.61 -5.39 -19.53
N ALA A 11 -34.27 -6.53 -19.81
CA ALA A 11 -34.43 -7.61 -18.82
C ALA A 11 -33.09 -8.28 -18.46
N TYR A 12 -32.19 -8.47 -19.42
CA TYR A 12 -30.83 -8.93 -19.19
C TYR A 12 -30.09 -8.03 -18.21
N PHE A 13 -30.10 -6.71 -18.43
CA PHE A 13 -29.42 -5.76 -17.53
C PHE A 13 -30.05 -5.67 -16.14
N ARG A 14 -31.36 -5.86 -16.00
CA ARG A 14 -32.02 -5.94 -14.68
C ARG A 14 -31.59 -7.16 -13.87
N ARG A 15 -31.38 -8.29 -14.54
CA ARG A 15 -30.93 -9.55 -13.89
C ARG A 15 -29.42 -9.61 -13.67
N TYR A 16 -28.67 -8.75 -14.35
CA TYR A 16 -27.21 -8.76 -14.26
C TYR A 16 -26.76 -8.16 -12.92
N GLN A 17 -26.28 -9.02 -12.02
CA GLN A 17 -25.66 -8.60 -10.77
C GLN A 17 -24.20 -8.25 -11.01
N VAL A 18 -23.86 -6.96 -10.90
CA VAL A 18 -22.49 -6.50 -10.95
C VAL A 18 -21.86 -6.53 -9.57
N LYS A 19 -20.61 -6.91 -9.51
CA LYS A 19 -19.81 -6.78 -8.29
C LYS A 19 -19.65 -5.32 -7.89
N PHE A 20 -19.33 -5.04 -6.63
CA PHE A 20 -19.07 -3.68 -6.15
C PHE A 20 -18.09 -2.94 -7.06
N ARG A 21 -18.28 -1.63 -7.20
CA ARG A 21 -17.47 -0.79 -8.09
C ARG A 21 -15.96 -0.96 -7.85
N ARG A 22 -15.51 -0.89 -6.61
CA ARG A 22 -14.09 -1.03 -6.27
C ARG A 22 -13.54 -2.44 -6.52
N ARG A 23 -14.40 -3.48 -6.47
CA ARG A 23 -14.01 -4.84 -6.88
C ARG A 23 -13.85 -4.95 -8.39
N ARG A 24 -14.74 -4.33 -9.16
CA ARG A 24 -14.63 -4.28 -10.63
C ARG A 24 -13.40 -3.51 -11.09
N GLU A 25 -13.03 -2.47 -10.35
CA GLU A 25 -11.83 -1.66 -10.60
C GLU A 25 -10.54 -2.36 -10.10
N GLY A 26 -10.63 -3.52 -9.45
CA GLY A 26 -9.48 -4.22 -8.90
C GLY A 26 -8.74 -3.48 -7.77
N LYS A 27 -9.45 -2.67 -6.98
CA LYS A 27 -8.87 -1.80 -5.94
C LYS A 27 -9.08 -2.29 -4.51
N THR A 28 -10.01 -3.21 -4.29
CA THR A 28 -10.39 -3.62 -2.93
C THR A 28 -10.67 -5.11 -2.88
N ASP A 29 -10.02 -5.80 -1.95
CA ASP A 29 -10.37 -7.15 -1.54
C ASP A 29 -11.46 -7.08 -0.45
N TYR A 30 -12.71 -7.37 -0.83
CA TYR A 30 -13.84 -7.33 0.10
C TYR A 30 -13.85 -8.49 1.10
N PHE A 31 -13.16 -9.58 0.81
CA PHE A 31 -13.02 -10.69 1.74
C PHE A 31 -12.21 -10.30 2.97
N ALA A 32 -11.04 -9.68 2.74
CA ALA A 32 -10.22 -9.14 3.82
C ALA A 32 -10.89 -7.92 4.48
N ARG A 33 -11.48 -7.01 3.69
CA ARG A 33 -12.14 -5.82 4.20
C ARG A 33 -13.28 -6.14 5.18
N LYS A 34 -14.09 -7.15 4.90
CA LYS A 34 -15.17 -7.58 5.79
C LYS A 34 -14.61 -7.93 7.18
N ARG A 35 -13.51 -8.67 7.25
CA ARG A 35 -12.86 -9.07 8.51
C ARG A 35 -12.21 -7.90 9.25
N LEU A 36 -11.74 -6.92 8.53
CA LEU A 36 -11.07 -5.73 9.09
C LEU A 36 -12.05 -4.66 9.58
N VAL A 37 -13.27 -4.64 9.10
CA VAL A 37 -14.24 -3.56 9.39
C VAL A 37 -15.34 -4.03 10.35
N ILE A 38 -15.79 -5.28 10.22
CA ILE A 38 -16.89 -5.81 11.05
C ILE A 38 -16.32 -6.26 12.38
N GLN A 39 -16.89 -5.70 13.48
CA GLN A 39 -16.56 -6.09 14.84
C GLN A 39 -17.30 -7.36 15.23
N ASP A 40 -16.72 -8.13 16.13
CA ASP A 40 -17.34 -9.32 16.69
C ASP A 40 -18.60 -8.95 17.50
N LYS A 41 -19.63 -9.80 17.43
CA LYS A 41 -20.92 -9.53 18.08
C LYS A 41 -20.81 -9.41 19.61
N ASN A 42 -19.90 -10.16 20.22
CA ASN A 42 -19.65 -10.15 21.67
C ASN A 42 -18.95 -8.88 22.16
N LYS A 43 -18.42 -8.07 21.24
CA LYS A 43 -17.81 -6.77 21.55
C LYS A 43 -18.77 -5.60 21.34
N TYR A 44 -20.03 -5.87 21.03
CA TYR A 44 -21.11 -4.91 20.82
C TYR A 44 -20.72 -3.76 19.85
N ASN A 45 -20.87 -2.52 20.27
CA ASN A 45 -20.60 -1.32 19.48
C ASN A 45 -19.17 -0.77 19.65
N THR A 46 -18.25 -1.56 20.21
CA THR A 46 -16.86 -1.09 20.33
C THR A 46 -16.24 -0.88 18.94
N PRO A 47 -15.52 0.22 18.71
CA PRO A 47 -14.91 0.48 17.43
C PRO A 47 -13.78 -0.52 17.14
N LYS A 48 -13.67 -0.94 15.88
CA LYS A 48 -12.55 -1.75 15.38
C LYS A 48 -11.63 -0.88 14.55
N TYR A 49 -10.39 -0.75 15.00
CA TYR A 49 -9.38 0.08 14.32
C TYR A 49 -8.51 -0.76 13.39
N ARG A 50 -8.00 -0.14 12.35
CA ARG A 50 -7.08 -0.76 11.41
C ARG A 50 -5.94 0.16 11.02
N LEU A 51 -4.74 -0.37 10.97
CA LEU A 51 -3.58 0.29 10.40
C LEU A 51 -3.59 0.09 8.88
N ILE A 52 -3.87 1.14 8.14
CA ILE A 52 -3.93 1.09 6.68
C ILE A 52 -2.55 1.39 6.11
N VAL A 53 -1.91 0.39 5.50
CA VAL A 53 -0.64 0.55 4.82
C VAL A 53 -0.86 0.49 3.31
N ARG A 54 -0.41 1.53 2.60
CA ARG A 54 -0.44 1.58 1.14
C ARG A 54 0.93 2.03 0.64
N ILE A 55 1.49 1.26 -0.26
CA ILE A 55 2.81 1.48 -0.82
C ILE A 55 2.64 1.94 -2.25
N THR A 56 3.21 3.08 -2.57
CA THR A 56 3.35 3.60 -3.93
C THR A 56 4.81 3.55 -4.36
N ASN A 57 5.10 3.91 -5.62
CA ASN A 57 6.48 3.95 -6.11
C ASN A 57 7.36 4.99 -5.38
N ARG A 58 6.76 5.95 -4.65
CA ARG A 58 7.47 7.07 -4.02
C ARG A 58 7.23 7.20 -2.52
N ASP A 59 6.07 6.77 -2.00
CA ASP A 59 5.63 7.09 -0.64
C ASP A 59 5.10 5.90 0.15
N ILE A 60 5.31 5.92 1.47
CA ILE A 60 4.68 5.05 2.45
C ILE A 60 4.00 5.95 3.49
N ILE A 61 2.74 5.71 3.82
CA ILE A 61 1.94 6.62 4.67
C ILE A 61 1.39 5.88 5.89
N SER A 62 1.70 6.40 7.11
CA SER A 62 1.13 5.93 8.39
C SER A 62 1.25 6.99 9.50
N GLN A 63 0.18 7.26 10.29
CA GLN A 63 0.18 8.17 11.45
C GLN A 63 -0.97 7.88 12.43
N LEU A 64 -0.75 7.81 13.78
CA LEU A 64 -1.90 7.66 14.69
C LEU A 64 -1.79 8.08 16.19
N LEU A 65 -0.69 7.89 16.93
CA LEU A 65 -0.74 7.82 18.41
C LEU A 65 -0.93 9.12 19.19
N ASN A 66 -0.35 10.23 18.76
CA ASN A 66 -0.39 11.50 19.50
C ASN A 66 -1.82 12.04 19.77
N LYS A 67 -2.80 11.53 19.04
CA LYS A 67 -4.18 12.01 19.14
C LYS A 67 -4.94 11.51 20.39
N PHE A 68 -4.45 10.45 21.01
CA PHE A 68 -5.11 9.79 22.13
C PHE A 68 -4.40 10.00 23.47
N GLY A 69 -3.25 10.68 23.50
CA GLY A 69 -2.46 10.90 24.71
C GLY A 69 -1.89 9.61 25.31
N LEU A 70 -1.73 8.57 24.49
CA LEU A 70 -1.19 7.27 24.89
C LEU A 70 0.31 7.15 24.63
N ASP A 71 0.90 8.15 24.00
CA ASP A 71 2.30 8.22 23.64
C ASP A 71 3.24 8.29 24.86
N THR A 72 2.76 8.84 25.98
CA THR A 72 3.51 8.91 27.24
C THR A 72 3.44 7.63 28.08
N ILE A 73 2.40 6.81 27.87
CA ILE A 73 2.18 5.54 28.62
C ILE A 73 2.83 4.38 27.86
N TYR A 74 2.69 4.37 26.55
CA TYR A 74 3.20 3.33 25.65
C TYR A 74 4.28 3.89 24.74
N GLU A 75 5.45 4.16 25.30
CA GLU A 75 6.59 4.73 24.56
C GLU A 75 7.18 3.77 23.51
N GLY A 76 6.96 2.46 23.67
CA GLY A 76 7.48 1.45 22.78
C GLY A 76 8.97 1.18 22.98
N GLN A 77 9.61 0.58 21.97
CA GLN A 77 11.04 0.30 21.94
C GLN A 77 11.82 1.47 21.33
N VAL A 78 12.71 2.09 22.13
CA VAL A 78 13.61 3.14 21.62
C VAL A 78 14.78 2.51 20.88
N GLU A 79 15.31 1.41 21.40
CA GLU A 79 16.43 0.68 20.80
C GLU A 79 15.93 -0.41 19.84
N ILE A 80 16.51 -0.46 18.64
CA ILE A 80 16.14 -1.45 17.63
C ILE A 80 17.03 -2.68 17.79
N THR A 81 16.49 -3.70 18.44
CA THR A 81 17.17 -5.00 18.66
C THR A 81 16.95 -5.96 17.49
N GLY A 82 15.84 -5.86 16.79
CA GLY A 82 15.41 -6.81 15.78
C GLY A 82 14.51 -7.94 16.30
N ASP A 83 14.41 -8.08 17.62
CA ASP A 83 13.61 -9.12 18.27
C ASP A 83 12.10 -8.92 18.07
N GLU A 84 11.34 -9.97 18.36
CA GLU A 84 9.90 -9.87 18.48
C GLU A 84 9.55 -8.95 19.67
N TYR A 85 8.63 -8.02 19.42
CA TYR A 85 8.13 -7.12 20.43
C TYR A 85 6.61 -7.07 20.37
N ASN A 86 5.97 -7.22 21.51
CA ASN A 86 4.54 -7.06 21.68
C ASN A 86 4.28 -6.08 22.81
N VAL A 87 3.35 -5.17 22.59
CA VAL A 87 2.97 -4.17 23.59
C VAL A 87 2.05 -4.83 24.62
N GLU A 88 2.46 -4.83 25.87
CA GLU A 88 1.66 -5.29 26.99
C GLU A 88 0.87 -4.13 27.59
N SER A 89 -0.34 -4.43 28.09
CA SER A 89 -1.16 -3.43 28.77
C SER A 89 -0.61 -3.15 30.16
N VAL A 90 -0.55 -1.88 30.55
CA VAL A 90 -0.11 -1.44 31.86
C VAL A 90 -1.31 -1.37 32.81
N ASP A 91 -1.22 -2.02 33.97
CA ASP A 91 -2.28 -2.01 34.98
C ASP A 91 -2.54 -0.58 35.50
N GLY A 92 -3.80 -0.26 35.70
CA GLY A 92 -4.24 1.08 36.14
C GLY A 92 -4.31 2.14 35.03
N HIS A 93 -3.95 1.80 33.81
CA HIS A 93 -4.04 2.68 32.64
C HIS A 93 -4.96 2.10 31.55
N PRO A 94 -5.46 2.92 30.61
CA PRO A 94 -6.19 2.41 29.45
C PRO A 94 -5.35 1.39 28.68
N SER A 95 -5.97 0.31 28.22
CA SER A 95 -5.29 -0.74 27.46
C SER A 95 -4.55 -0.18 26.23
N ALA A 96 -3.47 -0.85 25.83
CA ALA A 96 -2.71 -0.47 24.63
C ALA A 96 -3.62 -0.37 23.39
N PHE A 97 -3.39 0.66 22.58
CA PHE A 97 -4.22 0.91 21.40
C PHE A 97 -4.10 -0.23 20.39
N THR A 98 -5.16 -1.02 20.31
CA THR A 98 -5.20 -2.21 19.45
C THR A 98 -5.73 -1.87 18.05
N CYS A 99 -5.01 -2.25 17.01
CA CYS A 99 -5.47 -2.14 15.64
C CYS A 99 -5.03 -3.36 14.80
N TYR A 100 -5.65 -3.51 13.62
CA TYR A 100 -5.38 -4.63 12.73
C TYR A 100 -4.73 -4.15 11.43
N LEU A 101 -3.72 -4.87 10.95
CA LEU A 101 -3.02 -4.52 9.70
C LEU A 101 -3.93 -4.68 8.50
N ASP A 102 -4.07 -3.61 7.71
CA ASP A 102 -4.74 -3.60 6.41
C ASP A 102 -3.70 -3.42 5.29
N ALA A 103 -3.23 -4.53 4.75
CA ALA A 103 -2.27 -4.57 3.65
C ALA A 103 -2.88 -4.26 2.27
N GLY A 104 -4.22 -4.19 2.17
CA GLY A 104 -4.93 -4.00 0.91
C GLY A 104 -4.73 -5.18 -0.05
N LEU A 105 -4.27 -4.87 -1.26
CA LEU A 105 -3.99 -5.88 -2.30
C LEU A 105 -2.51 -6.28 -2.36
N ALA A 106 -1.68 -5.79 -1.43
CA ALA A 106 -0.27 -6.18 -1.40
C ALA A 106 -0.12 -7.68 -1.11
N ARG A 107 0.78 -8.33 -1.83
CA ARG A 107 1.09 -9.73 -1.60
C ARG A 107 1.83 -9.88 -0.26
N THR A 108 1.38 -10.78 0.59
CA THR A 108 1.93 -10.99 1.94
C THR A 108 3.11 -11.97 1.92
N THR A 109 4.16 -11.62 1.21
CA THR A 109 5.42 -12.38 1.18
C THR A 109 6.33 -12.00 2.34
N THR A 110 7.20 -12.91 2.76
CA THR A 110 8.24 -12.63 3.77
C THR A 110 9.12 -11.46 3.30
N GLY A 111 9.41 -10.52 4.19
CA GLY A 111 10.20 -9.33 3.88
C GLY A 111 9.45 -8.22 3.13
N ASN A 112 8.12 -8.34 2.94
CA ASN A 112 7.35 -7.25 2.29
C ASN A 112 7.36 -5.98 3.16
N LYS A 113 7.49 -4.83 2.52
CA LYS A 113 7.53 -3.50 3.16
C LYS A 113 6.32 -3.21 4.08
N VAL A 114 5.16 -3.85 3.83
CA VAL A 114 3.97 -3.73 4.69
C VAL A 114 4.27 -4.22 6.11
N PHE A 115 5.02 -5.32 6.23
CA PHE A 115 5.39 -5.86 7.54
C PHE A 115 6.48 -5.04 8.23
N ALA A 116 7.36 -4.38 7.48
CA ALA A 116 8.30 -3.42 8.05
C ALA A 116 7.58 -2.22 8.68
N VAL A 117 6.54 -1.70 8.02
CA VAL A 117 5.69 -0.64 8.60
C VAL A 117 4.96 -1.13 9.83
N MET A 118 4.45 -2.37 9.81
CA MET A 118 3.80 -2.98 10.97
C MET A 118 4.78 -3.11 12.15
N LYS A 119 6.00 -3.61 11.91
CA LYS A 119 7.04 -3.73 12.94
C LYS A 119 7.37 -2.37 13.56
N GLY A 120 7.59 -1.35 12.73
CA GLY A 120 7.83 0.01 13.24
C GLY A 120 6.63 0.61 14.01
N ALA A 121 5.41 0.20 13.69
CA ALA A 121 4.22 0.62 14.42
C ALA A 121 4.10 -0.08 15.78
N VAL A 122 4.42 -1.36 15.85
CA VAL A 122 4.45 -2.13 17.11
C VAL A 122 5.58 -1.64 18.01
N ASP A 123 6.77 -1.46 17.47
CA ASP A 123 7.91 -0.89 18.20
C ASP A 123 7.62 0.55 18.70
N GLY A 124 6.72 1.25 18.03
CA GLY A 124 6.24 2.56 18.46
C GLY A 124 5.07 2.53 19.45
N GLY A 125 4.75 1.38 20.06
CA GLY A 125 3.75 1.28 21.13
C GLY A 125 2.32 0.90 20.69
N LEU A 126 2.11 0.49 19.41
CA LEU A 126 0.80 0.01 18.94
C LEU A 126 0.66 -1.50 19.15
N ALA A 127 -0.44 -1.93 19.75
CA ALA A 127 -0.78 -3.35 19.86
C ALA A 127 -1.40 -3.85 18.55
N ILE A 128 -0.62 -4.56 17.73
CA ILE A 128 -1.07 -5.17 16.49
C ILE A 128 -0.85 -6.67 16.57
N PRO A 129 -1.90 -7.50 16.55
CA PRO A 129 -1.74 -8.96 16.53
C PRO A 129 -0.97 -9.39 15.27
N HIS A 130 0.17 -10.04 15.44
CA HIS A 130 1.04 -10.48 14.36
C HIS A 130 1.88 -11.71 14.74
N SER A 131 2.64 -12.22 13.81
CA SER A 131 3.65 -13.25 14.03
C SER A 131 4.91 -12.93 13.26
N ILE A 132 6.04 -13.48 13.70
CA ILE A 132 7.38 -13.30 13.12
C ILE A 132 7.53 -13.90 11.72
N LYS A 133 6.63 -14.79 11.29
CA LYS A 133 6.72 -15.57 10.03
C LYS A 133 6.89 -14.75 8.76
N ARG A 134 6.61 -13.45 8.79
CA ARG A 134 6.70 -12.55 7.63
C ARG A 134 7.83 -11.53 7.73
N PHE A 135 8.59 -11.58 8.81
CA PHE A 135 9.77 -10.73 8.95
C PHE A 135 10.98 -11.34 8.25
N PRO A 136 11.90 -10.51 7.70
CA PRO A 136 13.21 -10.99 7.26
C PRO A 136 13.92 -11.68 8.41
N GLY A 137 14.64 -12.74 8.13
CA GLY A 137 15.30 -13.56 9.16
C GLY A 137 14.47 -14.75 9.66
N TYR A 138 13.20 -14.89 9.23
CA TYR A 138 12.43 -16.08 9.49
C TYR A 138 12.71 -17.14 8.42
N ASP A 139 13.15 -18.30 8.86
CA ASP A 139 13.28 -19.48 8.02
C ASP A 139 12.00 -20.34 8.09
N SER A 140 11.46 -20.70 6.94
CA SER A 140 10.22 -21.48 6.84
C SER A 140 10.45 -22.98 7.04
N GLU A 141 11.68 -23.49 6.88
CA GLU A 141 12.03 -24.90 7.03
C GLU A 141 12.29 -25.23 8.50
N SER A 142 13.22 -24.53 9.13
CA SER A 142 13.53 -24.68 10.55
C SER A 142 12.48 -24.07 11.48
N LYS A 143 11.65 -23.13 10.98
CA LYS A 143 10.70 -22.31 11.75
C LYS A 143 11.39 -21.41 12.80
N GLU A 144 12.66 -21.18 12.65
CA GLU A 144 13.45 -20.31 13.51
C GLU A 144 13.44 -18.87 13.00
N PHE A 145 13.64 -17.94 13.92
CA PHE A 145 13.75 -16.52 13.63
C PHE A 145 15.07 -15.97 14.13
N ASN A 146 15.81 -15.33 13.24
CA ASN A 146 17.06 -14.68 13.56
C ASN A 146 16.89 -13.17 13.65
N ALA A 147 16.92 -12.65 14.86
CA ALA A 147 16.75 -11.22 15.15
C ALA A 147 17.90 -10.36 14.60
N GLU A 148 19.13 -10.88 14.57
CA GLU A 148 20.27 -10.16 14.02
C GLU A 148 20.12 -9.93 12.52
N VAL A 149 19.71 -10.95 11.77
CA VAL A 149 19.38 -10.83 10.35
C VAL A 149 18.27 -9.81 10.16
N HIS A 150 17.22 -9.84 10.98
CA HIS A 150 16.13 -8.86 10.91
C HIS A 150 16.64 -7.43 11.14
N ARG A 151 17.48 -7.21 12.13
CA ARG A 151 18.11 -5.92 12.42
C ARG A 151 18.95 -5.42 11.25
N ARG A 152 19.72 -6.30 10.60
CA ARG A 152 20.48 -5.97 9.39
C ARG A 152 19.56 -5.43 8.28
N TYR A 153 18.40 -6.04 8.08
CA TYR A 153 17.41 -5.56 7.11
C TYR A 153 16.79 -4.21 7.50
N ILE A 154 16.54 -3.96 8.79
CA ILE A 154 16.02 -2.67 9.29
C ILE A 154 16.97 -1.53 8.95
N TYR A 155 18.27 -1.73 9.13
CA TYR A 155 19.29 -0.73 8.82
C TYR A 155 19.82 -0.76 7.38
N GLY A 156 19.27 -1.64 6.54
CA GLY A 156 19.65 -1.72 5.13
C GLY A 156 21.06 -2.29 4.88
N LEU A 157 21.63 -3.03 5.83
CA LEU A 157 22.95 -3.63 5.68
C LEU A 157 23.00 -4.67 4.56
N ASN A 158 21.91 -5.37 4.31
CA ASN A 158 21.76 -6.24 3.13
C ASN A 158 21.92 -5.48 1.80
N ILE A 159 21.52 -4.23 1.75
CA ILE A 159 21.72 -3.37 0.57
C ILE A 159 23.18 -2.93 0.51
N ALA A 160 23.78 -2.59 1.65
CA ALA A 160 25.20 -2.22 1.74
C ALA A 160 26.10 -3.35 1.25
N ASP A 161 25.85 -4.57 1.71
CA ASP A 161 26.59 -5.77 1.28
C ASP A 161 26.47 -5.97 -0.25
N TYR A 162 25.24 -5.87 -0.79
CA TYR A 162 25.04 -5.99 -2.23
C TYR A 162 25.67 -4.84 -3.03
N MET A 163 25.70 -3.62 -2.48
CA MET A 163 26.43 -2.51 -3.09
C MET A 163 27.93 -2.78 -3.17
N ALA A 164 28.52 -3.29 -2.10
CA ALA A 164 29.94 -3.63 -2.07
C ALA A 164 30.26 -4.75 -3.07
N GLN A 165 29.50 -5.85 -3.02
CA GLN A 165 29.68 -6.98 -3.94
C GLN A 165 29.53 -6.55 -5.41
N LEU A 166 28.48 -5.82 -5.77
CA LEU A 166 28.26 -5.42 -7.15
C LEU A 166 29.32 -4.43 -7.66
N ASN A 167 29.88 -3.61 -6.77
CA ASN A 167 30.96 -2.69 -7.13
C ASN A 167 32.29 -3.44 -7.41
N GLU A 168 32.51 -4.60 -6.78
CA GLU A 168 33.67 -5.46 -7.03
C GLU A 168 33.48 -6.30 -8.29
N ASP A 169 32.29 -6.84 -8.52
CA ASP A 169 31.98 -7.77 -9.61
C ASP A 169 31.76 -7.04 -10.95
N ASP A 170 30.98 -5.95 -10.98
CA ASP A 170 30.62 -5.18 -12.19
C ASP A 170 30.31 -3.72 -11.87
N GLU A 171 31.29 -2.85 -12.10
CA GLU A 171 31.19 -1.41 -11.85
C GLU A 171 30.10 -0.73 -12.69
N ASP A 172 29.84 -1.17 -13.92
CA ASP A 172 28.84 -0.57 -14.79
C ASP A 172 27.43 -0.94 -14.33
N ALA A 173 27.21 -2.19 -13.92
CA ALA A 173 25.96 -2.62 -13.29
C ALA A 173 25.73 -1.88 -11.98
N PHE A 174 26.76 -1.68 -11.16
CA PHE A 174 26.70 -0.88 -9.93
C PHE A 174 26.25 0.55 -10.21
N LYS A 175 26.90 1.25 -11.15
CA LYS A 175 26.52 2.63 -11.55
C LYS A 175 25.08 2.72 -12.04
N LYS A 176 24.61 1.73 -12.77
CA LYS A 176 23.24 1.66 -13.27
C LYS A 176 22.23 1.41 -12.14
N GLN A 177 22.49 0.43 -11.30
CA GLN A 177 21.59 0.01 -10.21
C GLN A 177 21.50 1.08 -9.11
N PHE A 178 22.63 1.62 -8.68
CA PHE A 178 22.77 2.54 -7.56
C PHE A 178 22.97 4.00 -7.95
N SER A 179 22.63 4.37 -9.19
CA SER A 179 22.78 5.74 -9.73
C SER A 179 22.24 6.84 -8.80
N ARG A 180 21.14 6.60 -8.10
CA ARG A 180 20.55 7.57 -7.16
C ARG A 180 21.34 7.67 -5.85
N TYR A 181 21.90 6.58 -5.38
CA TYR A 181 22.76 6.56 -4.19
C TYR A 181 24.06 7.29 -4.47
N ILE A 182 24.70 7.00 -5.60
CA ILE A 182 25.91 7.66 -6.07
C ILE A 182 25.69 9.17 -6.19
N LYS A 183 24.58 9.58 -6.84
CA LYS A 183 24.22 11.00 -6.98
C LYS A 183 24.06 11.73 -5.65
N ASN A 184 23.62 11.02 -4.61
CA ASN A 184 23.43 11.56 -3.26
C ASN A 184 24.65 11.36 -2.36
N GLY A 185 25.76 10.85 -2.85
CA GLY A 185 26.98 10.60 -2.08
C GLY A 185 26.85 9.50 -1.03
N VAL A 186 25.93 8.55 -1.24
CA VAL A 186 25.71 7.41 -0.31
C VAL A 186 26.50 6.21 -0.83
N ALA A 187 27.53 5.82 -0.07
CA ALA A 187 28.34 4.63 -0.28
C ALA A 187 27.87 3.47 0.62
N SER A 188 28.38 2.24 0.40
CA SER A 188 27.99 1.05 1.14
C SER A 188 28.18 1.20 2.66
N ASP A 189 29.27 1.81 3.09
CA ASP A 189 29.62 2.05 4.50
C ASP A 189 28.76 3.13 5.18
N SER A 190 28.09 3.97 4.40
CA SER A 190 27.25 5.08 4.89
C SER A 190 25.78 4.73 5.02
N VAL A 191 25.33 3.60 4.49
CA VAL A 191 23.90 3.19 4.49
C VAL A 191 23.34 3.08 5.91
N GLU A 192 24.02 2.41 6.82
CA GLU A 192 23.57 2.26 8.21
C GLU A 192 23.47 3.62 8.92
N LYS A 193 24.48 4.47 8.74
CA LYS A 193 24.50 5.83 9.30
C LYS A 193 23.32 6.66 8.80
N MET A 194 23.00 6.54 7.51
CA MET A 194 21.85 7.20 6.89
C MET A 194 20.52 6.77 7.55
N TYR A 195 20.30 5.48 7.77
CA TYR A 195 19.09 4.99 8.44
C TYR A 195 19.03 5.40 9.91
N LYS A 196 20.13 5.33 10.65
CA LYS A 196 20.19 5.81 12.04
C LYS A 196 19.89 7.31 12.15
N ALA A 197 20.46 8.12 11.26
CA ALA A 197 20.18 9.56 11.21
C ALA A 197 18.71 9.83 10.88
N ALA A 198 18.10 9.06 9.95
CA ALA A 198 16.68 9.19 9.65
C ALA A 198 15.79 8.85 10.84
N HIS A 199 16.08 7.77 11.58
CA HIS A 199 15.34 7.41 12.80
C HIS A 199 15.43 8.52 13.87
N THR A 200 16.62 9.05 14.10
CA THR A 200 16.84 10.16 15.06
C THR A 200 16.05 11.39 14.64
N ALA A 201 16.08 11.77 13.37
CA ALA A 201 15.36 12.93 12.84
C ALA A 201 13.83 12.77 12.97
N ILE A 202 13.29 11.58 12.71
CA ILE A 202 11.85 11.28 12.84
C ILE A 202 11.41 11.37 14.31
N ARG A 203 12.22 10.87 15.25
CA ARG A 203 11.93 10.95 16.68
C ARG A 203 12.01 12.39 17.21
N ALA A 204 12.95 13.19 16.73
CA ALA A 204 13.08 14.61 17.09
C ALA A 204 11.91 15.46 16.56
N SER A 205 11.34 15.11 15.40
CA SER A 205 10.22 15.84 14.79
C SER A 205 9.17 14.88 14.21
N PRO A 206 8.33 14.26 15.07
CA PRO A 206 7.36 13.24 14.64
C PRO A 206 6.16 13.82 13.88
N VAL A 207 5.92 15.13 13.98
CA VAL A 207 4.75 15.78 13.38
C VAL A 207 5.00 16.13 11.92
N HIS A 208 4.19 15.55 11.02
CA HIS A 208 4.26 15.90 9.60
C HIS A 208 3.65 17.27 9.30
N VAL A 209 4.46 18.19 8.84
CA VAL A 209 4.01 19.49 8.34
C VAL A 209 3.48 19.32 6.91
N LYS A 210 2.17 19.56 6.73
CA LYS A 210 1.56 19.51 5.40
C LYS A 210 2.11 20.60 4.50
N LYS A 211 2.66 20.22 3.36
CA LYS A 211 3.03 21.20 2.33
C LYS A 211 1.79 21.96 1.86
N PRO A 212 1.90 23.28 1.59
CA PRO A 212 0.80 24.05 1.04
C PRO A 212 0.33 23.42 -0.28
N LYS A 213 -0.97 23.37 -0.49
CA LYS A 213 -1.54 22.89 -1.74
C LYS A 213 -1.05 23.79 -2.88
N ARG A 214 -0.46 23.18 -3.90
CA ARG A 214 -0.14 23.92 -5.12
C ARG A 214 -1.44 24.29 -5.82
N ASP A 215 -1.49 25.52 -6.31
CA ASP A 215 -2.61 25.97 -7.13
C ASP A 215 -2.48 25.33 -8.52
N VAL A 216 -3.16 24.21 -8.71
CA VAL A 216 -3.12 23.42 -9.95
C VAL A 216 -4.45 23.57 -10.64
N LYS A 217 -4.47 24.11 -11.86
CA LYS A 217 -5.66 24.08 -12.70
C LYS A 217 -6.12 22.65 -12.91
N ILE A 218 -7.31 22.32 -12.39
CA ILE A 218 -7.90 20.98 -12.52
C ILE A 218 -8.25 20.76 -13.99
N LYS A 219 -7.52 19.88 -14.67
CA LYS A 219 -7.81 19.45 -16.03
C LYS A 219 -8.66 18.18 -16.00
N ARG A 220 -9.67 18.11 -16.85
CA ARG A 220 -10.44 16.90 -17.06
C ARG A 220 -9.70 15.99 -18.03
N TRP A 221 -9.00 14.99 -17.50
CA TRP A 221 -8.22 14.03 -18.29
C TRP A 221 -9.07 12.98 -18.99
N ASN A 222 -10.24 12.66 -18.43
CA ASN A 222 -11.14 11.68 -19.01
C ASN A 222 -12.03 12.33 -20.06
N ARG A 223 -12.22 11.63 -21.19
CA ARG A 223 -13.16 12.05 -22.23
C ARG A 223 -14.56 12.25 -21.64
N ALA A 224 -15.19 13.36 -21.95
CA ALA A 224 -16.56 13.63 -21.54
C ALA A 224 -17.52 12.58 -22.13
N LYS A 225 -18.52 12.17 -21.35
CA LYS A 225 -19.61 11.34 -21.88
C LYS A 225 -20.35 12.10 -22.98
N LEU A 226 -20.66 11.41 -24.06
CA LEU A 226 -21.49 12.01 -25.14
C LEU A 226 -22.88 12.33 -24.62
N SER A 227 -23.38 13.50 -24.99
CA SER A 227 -24.76 13.85 -24.74
C SER A 227 -25.75 12.95 -25.53
N LEU A 228 -27.02 12.98 -25.18
CA LEU A 228 -28.03 12.19 -25.90
C LEU A 228 -28.11 12.61 -27.38
N ALA A 229 -28.06 13.91 -27.70
CA ALA A 229 -28.02 14.43 -29.06
C ALA A 229 -26.82 13.86 -29.83
N GLN A 230 -25.60 14.01 -29.33
CA GLN A 230 -24.39 13.45 -29.95
C GLN A 230 -24.44 11.94 -30.19
N ARG A 231 -25.13 11.20 -29.32
CA ARG A 231 -25.32 9.76 -29.53
C ARG A 231 -26.30 9.47 -30.66
N LYS A 232 -27.39 10.24 -30.73
CA LYS A 232 -28.37 10.14 -31.83
C LYS A 232 -27.73 10.47 -33.18
N ASP A 233 -26.98 11.57 -33.25
CA ASP A 233 -26.26 11.97 -34.47
C ASP A 233 -25.26 10.90 -34.94
N ARG A 234 -24.51 10.29 -34.04
CA ARG A 234 -23.63 9.19 -34.40
C ARG A 234 -24.38 7.97 -34.96
N VAL A 235 -25.53 7.66 -34.41
CA VAL A 235 -26.40 6.59 -34.97
C VAL A 235 -26.90 6.97 -36.35
N ALA A 236 -27.35 8.21 -36.56
CA ALA A 236 -27.77 8.71 -37.85
C ALA A 236 -26.64 8.66 -38.89
N GLN A 237 -25.45 9.13 -38.52
CA GLN A 237 -24.26 9.07 -39.40
C GLN A 237 -23.91 7.64 -39.82
N LYS A 238 -23.93 6.69 -38.89
CA LYS A 238 -23.68 5.28 -39.20
C LYS A 238 -24.72 4.69 -40.16
N LYS A 239 -26.02 5.03 -39.96
CA LYS A 239 -27.09 4.59 -40.85
C LYS A 239 -26.90 5.16 -42.24
N ALA A 240 -26.64 6.47 -42.35
CA ALA A 240 -26.39 7.13 -43.63
C ALA A 240 -25.15 6.59 -44.36
N SER A 241 -24.10 6.27 -43.64
CA SER A 241 -22.89 5.65 -44.20
C SER A 241 -23.18 4.25 -44.74
N PHE A 242 -23.95 3.47 -44.01
CA PHE A 242 -24.34 2.12 -44.44
C PHE A 242 -25.15 2.15 -45.71
N LEU A 243 -26.16 3.01 -45.77
CA LEU A 243 -27.03 3.17 -46.96
C LEU A 243 -26.26 3.67 -48.18
N ARG A 244 -25.26 4.55 -47.99
CA ARG A 244 -24.36 4.98 -49.07
C ARG A 244 -23.48 3.84 -49.61
N ALA A 245 -22.93 3.01 -48.71
CA ALA A 245 -22.14 1.86 -49.10
C ALA A 245 -22.99 0.85 -49.88
N GLN A 246 -24.22 0.60 -49.43
CA GLN A 246 -25.14 -0.33 -50.10
C GLN A 246 -25.51 0.15 -51.51
N LYS A 247 -25.76 1.45 -51.71
CA LYS A 247 -26.00 2.02 -53.05
C LYS A 247 -24.78 1.91 -53.97
N ALA A 248 -23.55 2.10 -53.42
CA ALA A 248 -22.34 1.98 -54.21
C ALA A 248 -21.99 0.54 -54.58
N GLU A 249 -22.60 -0.46 -53.97
CA GLU A 249 -22.47 -1.90 -54.31
C GLU A 249 -23.53 -2.31 -55.34
N GLU A 250 -24.62 -1.54 -55.49
CA GLU A 250 -25.72 -1.79 -56.45
C GLU A 250 -25.52 -1.08 -57.80
N ASP A 251 -24.68 -0.02 -57.83
CA ASP A 251 -24.27 0.70 -59.05
C ASP A 251 -22.99 0.01 -59.65
#